data_bc2a6243a3c07ce494f69aefb4e66c95
#
_entry.id   bc2a6243a3c07ce494f69aefb4e66c95
#
_cell.length_a   1.000
_cell.length_b   1.000
_cell.length_c   1.000
_cell.angle_alpha   90.00
_cell.angle_beta   90.00
_cell.angle_gamma   90.00
#
_symmetry.space_group_name_H-M   'P 1'
#
loop_
_entity.id
_entity.type
_entity.pdbx_description
1 polymer ?
#
loop_
_entity_poly.entity_id
_entity_poly.type
_entity_poly.pdbx_seq_one_letter_code
_entity_poly.pdbx_strand_id
1 'polypeptide(L)'
;MKEDYIEATANSLRKPAAVVMAKHLIDNPWASEIWVPVAVIERDGARDEAPVMLERNTAGEQWLHLGFEVELNRTEAEGYYLNLTTDQPVAFVEWELTEIGAEPRWVTLSYHEAARRLDGGAQVEAVPMPSEWLPWVAAFTQQHLQIPEKKKRRHAPASFLGAKRDNS
;
A
#
# COMPACT_ATOMS: atom_id res chain seq x y z
N MET A 1 18.45 9.29 -26.57
CA MET A 1 18.88 8.35 -25.57
C MET A 1 18.42 8.68 -24.19
N LYS A 2 18.72 9.87 -23.69
CA LYS A 2 18.26 10.23 -22.37
C LYS A 2 16.75 10.36 -22.30
N GLU A 3 16.16 10.83 -23.34
CA GLU A 3 14.71 11.00 -23.35
C GLU A 3 14.02 9.65 -23.33
N ASP A 4 14.54 8.70 -24.08
CA ASP A 4 13.95 7.37 -24.13
C ASP A 4 14.04 6.70 -22.78
N TYR A 5 15.14 6.95 -22.07
CA TYR A 5 15.32 6.35 -20.75
C TYR A 5 14.34 6.94 -19.75
N ILE A 6 14.17 8.26 -19.80
CA ILE A 6 13.26 8.92 -18.89
C ILE A 6 11.82 8.47 -19.14
N GLU A 7 11.48 8.36 -20.42
CA GLU A 7 10.14 7.93 -20.77
C GLU A 7 9.88 6.50 -20.31
N ALA A 8 10.86 5.63 -20.53
CA ALA A 8 10.71 4.25 -20.08
C ALA A 8 10.56 4.17 -18.58
N THR A 9 11.29 5.00 -17.84
CA THR A 9 11.18 4.99 -16.39
C THR A 9 9.83 5.54 -15.93
N ALA A 10 9.36 6.57 -16.58
CA ALA A 10 8.07 7.17 -16.22
C ALA A 10 6.91 6.23 -16.49
N ASN A 11 7.05 5.36 -17.49
CA ASN A 11 6.00 4.40 -17.82
C ASN A 11 6.19 3.04 -17.16
N SER A 12 7.20 2.90 -16.32
CA SER A 12 7.44 1.63 -15.64
C SER A 12 6.28 1.32 -14.71
N LEU A 13 5.89 0.05 -14.69
CA LEU A 13 4.84 -0.43 -13.81
C LEU A 13 5.39 -0.88 -12.47
N ARG A 14 6.67 -0.77 -12.25
CA ARG A 14 7.33 -1.25 -11.04
C ARG A 14 8.25 -0.21 -10.45
N LYS A 15 8.31 -0.17 -9.14
CA LYS A 15 9.26 0.67 -8.43
C LYS A 15 9.90 -0.12 -7.30
N PRO A 16 11.20 0.04 -7.10
CA PRO A 16 11.86 -0.63 -6.00
C PRO A 16 11.44 0.01 -4.69
N ALA A 17 11.29 -0.80 -3.68
CA ALA A 17 10.84 -0.32 -2.38
C ALA A 17 11.63 -0.96 -1.24
N ALA A 18 11.76 -0.22 -0.17
CA ALA A 18 12.29 -0.73 1.08
C ALA A 18 11.27 -0.41 2.18
N VAL A 19 11.22 -1.26 3.18
CA VAL A 19 10.25 -1.14 4.27
C VAL A 19 10.99 -0.91 5.57
N VAL A 20 10.56 0.08 6.34
CA VAL A 20 11.10 0.32 7.66
C VAL A 20 10.20 -0.35 8.69
N MET A 21 10.77 -1.28 9.44
CA MET A 21 10.09 -1.95 10.55
C MET A 21 10.58 -1.34 11.85
N ALA A 22 9.66 -1.04 12.75
CA ALA A 22 10.00 -0.53 14.07
C ALA A 22 9.73 -1.57 15.14
N LYS A 23 10.64 -1.65 16.09
CA LYS A 23 10.44 -2.42 17.30
C LYS A 23 10.30 -1.41 18.43
N HIS A 24 9.15 -1.37 19.08
CA HIS A 24 8.91 -0.48 20.20
C HIS A 24 9.01 -1.26 21.50
N LEU A 25 9.85 -0.80 22.41
CA LEU A 25 9.94 -1.42 23.72
C LEU A 25 8.79 -0.89 24.58
N ILE A 26 8.10 -1.79 25.24
CA ILE A 26 6.97 -1.42 26.06
C ILE A 26 7.10 -2.01 27.45
N ASP A 27 6.51 -1.31 28.42
CA ASP A 27 6.49 -1.77 29.78
C ASP A 27 5.14 -2.46 30.03
N ASN A 28 5.10 -3.74 29.74
CA ASN A 28 3.87 -4.50 29.77
C ASN A 28 4.18 -5.93 30.23
N PRO A 29 3.44 -6.47 31.19
CA PRO A 29 3.70 -7.83 31.70
C PRO A 29 3.50 -8.94 30.68
N TRP A 30 2.75 -8.64 29.59
CA TRP A 30 2.46 -9.67 28.59
C TRP A 30 3.43 -9.69 27.44
N ALA A 31 4.07 -8.56 27.14
CA ALA A 31 5.00 -8.48 26.03
C ALA A 31 5.99 -7.36 26.31
N SER A 32 7.24 -7.55 25.93
CA SER A 32 8.27 -6.54 26.12
C SER A 32 8.50 -5.68 24.91
N GLU A 33 7.93 -6.06 23.77
CA GLU A 33 8.13 -5.31 22.52
C GLU A 33 6.96 -5.47 21.56
N ILE A 34 6.77 -4.48 20.72
CA ILE A 34 5.77 -4.49 19.66
C ILE A 34 6.49 -4.16 18.36
N TRP A 35 6.23 -4.93 17.32
CA TRP A 35 6.77 -4.68 16.00
C TRP A 35 5.68 -4.14 15.08
N VAL A 36 6.04 -3.18 14.23
CA VAL A 36 5.08 -2.61 13.26
C VAL A 36 5.85 -1.99 12.10
N PRO A 37 5.35 -2.10 10.86
CA PRO A 37 5.92 -1.32 9.76
C PRO A 37 5.57 0.15 9.95
N VAL A 38 6.50 1.04 9.69
CA VAL A 38 6.29 2.47 9.89
C VAL A 38 6.50 3.31 8.63
N ALA A 39 7.19 2.79 7.63
CA ALA A 39 7.43 3.55 6.40
C ALA A 39 7.77 2.64 5.24
N VAL A 40 7.45 3.11 4.04
CA VAL A 40 7.90 2.53 2.79
C VAL A 40 8.60 3.64 2.03
N ILE A 41 9.76 3.36 1.47
CA ILE A 41 10.50 4.35 0.68
C ILE A 41 10.91 3.73 -0.63
N GLU A 42 11.11 4.54 -1.65
CA GLU A 42 11.63 4.07 -2.92
C GLU A 42 13.14 3.89 -2.78
N ARG A 43 13.61 2.69 -2.92
CA ARG A 43 15.03 2.41 -2.77
C ARG A 43 15.38 1.06 -3.39
N ASP A 44 16.46 1.04 -4.17
CA ASP A 44 16.97 -0.20 -4.75
C ASP A 44 17.65 -1.05 -3.68
N GLY A 45 17.62 -2.33 -3.87
CA GLY A 45 18.30 -3.27 -2.99
C GLY A 45 17.90 -4.69 -3.31
N ALA A 46 18.57 -5.64 -2.70
CA ALA A 46 18.30 -7.05 -2.92
C ALA A 46 17.64 -7.66 -1.69
N ARG A 47 16.79 -8.64 -1.93
CA ARG A 47 16.03 -9.30 -0.87
C ARG A 47 16.92 -10.05 0.10
N ASP A 48 18.05 -10.52 -0.37
CA ASP A 48 19.00 -11.26 0.45
C ASP A 48 19.98 -10.37 1.21
N GLU A 49 19.92 -9.06 0.99
CA GLU A 49 20.74 -8.16 1.80
C GLU A 49 20.21 -8.13 3.22
N ALA A 50 21.11 -8.10 4.18
CA ALA A 50 20.70 -8.05 5.57
C ALA A 50 20.01 -6.73 5.88
N PRO A 51 19.00 -6.72 6.74
CA PRO A 51 18.36 -5.48 7.14
C PRO A 51 19.38 -4.52 7.77
N VAL A 52 19.17 -3.23 7.54
CA VAL A 52 20.06 -2.18 8.02
C VAL A 52 19.44 -1.50 9.22
N MET A 53 20.17 -1.45 10.33
CA MET A 53 19.66 -0.72 11.49
C MET A 53 19.76 0.76 11.23
N LEU A 54 18.63 1.45 11.30
CA LEU A 54 18.58 2.90 11.07
C LEU A 54 18.71 3.66 12.38
N GLU A 55 18.14 3.13 13.44
CA GLU A 55 18.11 3.83 14.72
C GLU A 55 17.94 2.84 15.85
N ARG A 56 18.60 3.11 16.98
CA ARG A 56 18.39 2.35 18.21
C ARG A 56 18.49 3.32 19.37
N ASN A 57 17.48 3.30 20.23
CA ASN A 57 17.47 4.13 21.43
C ASN A 57 16.68 3.43 22.53
N THR A 58 16.41 4.12 23.63
CA THR A 58 15.71 3.50 24.75
C THR A 58 14.25 3.17 24.42
N ALA A 59 13.68 3.77 23.40
CA ALA A 59 12.31 3.48 22.99
C ALA A 59 12.22 2.28 22.05
N GLY A 60 13.30 1.91 21.37
CA GLY A 60 13.27 0.78 20.46
C GLY A 60 14.28 0.88 19.33
N GLU A 61 13.93 0.26 18.22
CA GLU A 61 14.81 0.16 17.06
C GLU A 61 14.03 0.36 15.78
N GLN A 62 14.71 0.81 14.73
CA GLN A 62 14.15 0.85 13.39
C GLN A 62 15.11 0.16 12.43
N TRP A 63 14.56 -0.68 11.58
CA TRP A 63 15.33 -1.49 10.65
C TRP A 63 14.81 -1.31 9.23
N LEU A 64 15.71 -1.15 8.26
CA LEU A 64 15.37 -1.03 6.86
C LEU A 64 15.53 -2.36 6.17
N HIS A 65 14.45 -2.85 5.57
CA HIS A 65 14.46 -4.10 4.81
C HIS A 65 14.39 -3.77 3.32
N LEU A 66 15.36 -4.27 2.57
CA LEU A 66 15.51 -3.95 1.15
C LEU A 66 14.94 -5.05 0.25
N GLY A 67 14.84 -4.74 -1.01
CA GLY A 67 14.54 -5.77 -2.01
C GLY A 67 13.08 -6.00 -2.30
N PHE A 68 12.22 -5.03 -2.01
CA PHE A 68 10.81 -5.13 -2.35
C PHE A 68 10.55 -4.41 -3.66
N GLU A 69 9.46 -4.74 -4.30
CA GLU A 69 9.06 -4.12 -5.53
C GLU A 69 7.55 -3.89 -5.48
N VAL A 70 7.13 -2.68 -5.80
CA VAL A 70 5.71 -2.36 -5.89
C VAL A 70 5.35 -2.37 -7.36
N GLU A 71 4.39 -3.21 -7.71
CA GLU A 71 3.95 -3.35 -9.08
C GLU A 71 2.51 -2.86 -9.22
N LEU A 72 2.23 -2.11 -10.28
CA LEU A 72 0.87 -1.67 -10.58
C LEU A 72 0.25 -2.65 -11.57
N ASN A 73 -0.97 -3.07 -11.28
CA ASN A 73 -1.68 -4.07 -12.03
C ASN A 73 -3.00 -3.52 -12.49
N ARG A 74 -3.35 -3.70 -13.78
CA ARG A 74 -4.59 -3.15 -14.31
C ARG A 74 -5.81 -3.66 -13.58
N THR A 75 -5.77 -4.89 -13.14
CA THR A 75 -6.91 -5.47 -12.44
C THR A 75 -7.13 -4.87 -11.08
N GLU A 76 -6.15 -4.12 -10.57
CA GLU A 76 -6.25 -3.49 -9.26
C GLU A 76 -6.53 -1.99 -9.34
N ALA A 77 -6.87 -1.47 -10.51
CA ALA A 77 -7.08 -0.04 -10.69
C ALA A 77 -8.15 0.53 -9.74
N GLU A 78 -9.20 -0.22 -9.49
CA GLU A 78 -10.22 0.23 -8.56
C GLU A 78 -9.68 0.28 -7.14
N GLY A 79 -8.85 -0.67 -6.76
CA GLY A 79 -8.21 -0.68 -5.45
C GLY A 79 -7.27 0.50 -5.26
N TYR A 80 -6.57 0.92 -6.33
CA TYR A 80 -5.72 2.11 -6.25
C TYR A 80 -6.59 3.36 -6.15
N TYR A 81 -7.69 3.39 -6.90
CA TYR A 81 -8.60 4.53 -6.87
C TYR A 81 -9.14 4.76 -5.45
N LEU A 82 -9.58 3.70 -4.80
CA LEU A 82 -10.09 3.81 -3.44
C LEU A 82 -9.02 4.37 -2.49
N ASN A 83 -7.78 3.90 -2.64
CA ASN A 83 -6.69 4.39 -1.82
C ASN A 83 -6.44 5.88 -2.08
N LEU A 84 -6.42 6.28 -3.35
CA LEU A 84 -6.13 7.67 -3.73
C LEU A 84 -7.23 8.64 -3.31
N THR A 85 -8.45 8.16 -3.05
CA THR A 85 -9.53 9.05 -2.64
C THR A 85 -9.53 9.34 -1.15
N THR A 86 -8.65 8.73 -0.39
CA THR A 86 -8.55 9.02 1.03
C THR A 86 -7.72 10.29 1.23
N ASP A 87 -7.84 10.90 2.41
CA ASP A 87 -7.09 12.10 2.73
C ASP A 87 -5.59 11.86 2.71
N GLN A 88 -5.17 10.67 3.11
CA GLN A 88 -3.77 10.32 3.14
C GLN A 88 -3.58 8.95 2.51
N PRO A 89 -3.28 8.90 1.22
CA PRO A 89 -3.02 7.61 0.57
C PRO A 89 -1.88 6.86 1.24
N VAL A 90 -1.99 5.55 1.27
CA VAL A 90 -1.10 4.70 2.04
C VAL A 90 -0.46 3.62 1.17
N ALA A 91 0.60 3.03 1.69
CA ALA A 91 1.14 1.78 1.19
C ALA A 91 0.79 0.72 2.22
N PHE A 92 0.36 -0.45 1.76
CA PHE A 92 0.00 -1.54 2.65
C PHE A 92 1.15 -2.52 2.71
N VAL A 93 1.59 -2.84 3.92
CA VAL A 93 2.71 -3.76 4.14
C VAL A 93 2.19 -5.01 4.82
N GLU A 94 2.40 -6.14 4.17
CA GLU A 94 2.14 -7.42 4.81
C GLU A 94 3.43 -7.83 5.52
N TRP A 95 3.33 -8.28 6.74
CA TRP A 95 4.50 -8.64 7.54
C TRP A 95 4.17 -9.79 8.48
N GLU A 96 5.19 -10.45 8.98
CA GLU A 96 4.96 -11.50 9.96
C GLU A 96 6.07 -11.51 10.99
N LEU A 97 5.73 -11.98 12.17
CA LEU A 97 6.67 -12.09 13.25
C LEU A 97 7.42 -13.42 13.12
N THR A 98 8.73 -13.38 13.13
CA THR A 98 9.55 -14.58 13.06
C THR A 98 10.35 -14.71 14.34
N GLU A 99 11.11 -15.78 14.47
CA GLU A 99 11.94 -16.00 15.65
C GLU A 99 12.98 -14.91 15.85
N ILE A 100 13.40 -14.26 14.78
CA ILE A 100 14.43 -13.23 14.86
C ILE A 100 13.86 -11.82 14.79
N GLY A 101 12.55 -11.68 14.73
CA GLY A 101 11.91 -10.36 14.68
C GLY A 101 10.86 -10.32 13.59
N ALA A 102 10.32 -9.14 13.35
CA ALA A 102 9.29 -8.96 12.35
C ALA A 102 9.90 -8.75 10.97
N GLU A 103 9.37 -9.43 9.98
CA GLU A 103 9.85 -9.33 8.61
C GLU A 103 8.72 -8.90 7.68
N PRO A 104 8.93 -7.83 6.89
CA PRO A 104 7.96 -7.48 5.86
C PRO A 104 8.00 -8.53 4.76
N ARG A 105 6.85 -8.81 4.18
CA ARG A 105 6.74 -9.83 3.15
C ARG A 105 6.34 -9.25 1.80
N TRP A 106 5.54 -8.20 1.80
CA TRP A 106 4.96 -7.73 0.55
C TRP A 106 4.38 -6.33 0.73
N VAL A 107 4.41 -5.55 -0.33
CA VAL A 107 3.89 -4.19 -0.32
C VAL A 107 2.93 -4.03 -1.49
N THR A 108 1.77 -3.45 -1.26
CA THR A 108 0.83 -3.13 -2.31
C THR A 108 0.23 -1.75 -2.09
N LEU A 109 -0.22 -1.14 -3.16
CA LEU A 109 -0.94 0.12 -3.07
C LEU A 109 -2.45 -0.07 -3.30
N SER A 110 -2.89 -1.31 -3.52
CA SER A 110 -4.29 -1.61 -3.76
C SER A 110 -5.03 -1.93 -2.47
N TYR A 111 -6.07 -1.13 -2.19
CA TYR A 111 -6.94 -1.39 -1.06
C TYR A 111 -7.57 -2.79 -1.15
N HIS A 112 -7.95 -3.21 -2.35
CA HIS A 112 -8.57 -4.51 -2.54
C HIS A 112 -7.60 -5.66 -2.25
N GLU A 113 -6.36 -5.54 -2.70
CA GLU A 113 -5.38 -6.57 -2.42
C GLU A 113 -5.10 -6.67 -0.93
N ALA A 114 -4.98 -5.54 -0.26
CA ALA A 114 -4.75 -5.52 1.18
C ALA A 114 -5.91 -6.18 1.93
N ALA A 115 -7.13 -5.88 1.51
CA ALA A 115 -8.32 -6.46 2.15
C ALA A 115 -8.36 -7.97 1.97
N ARG A 116 -8.02 -8.46 0.79
CA ARG A 116 -8.00 -9.90 0.55
C ARG A 116 -6.96 -10.61 1.41
N ARG A 117 -5.81 -9.96 1.62
CA ARG A 117 -4.76 -10.55 2.45
C ARG A 117 -5.19 -10.57 3.93
N LEU A 118 -5.80 -9.50 4.39
CA LEU A 118 -6.33 -9.46 5.75
C LEU A 118 -7.40 -10.53 5.95
N ASP A 119 -8.30 -10.70 4.98
CA ASP A 119 -9.33 -11.72 5.06
C ASP A 119 -8.72 -13.12 5.10
N GLY A 120 -7.57 -13.31 4.49
CA GLY A 120 -6.87 -14.58 4.50
C GLY A 120 -6.02 -14.81 5.75
N GLY A 121 -6.06 -13.90 6.70
CA GLY A 121 -5.36 -14.07 7.96
C GLY A 121 -3.98 -13.43 8.05
N ALA A 122 -3.54 -12.72 7.02
CA ALA A 122 -2.24 -12.06 7.05
C ALA A 122 -2.29 -10.79 7.90
N GLN A 123 -1.16 -10.40 8.45
CA GLN A 123 -1.04 -9.12 9.13
C GLN A 123 -0.68 -8.08 8.07
N VAL A 124 -1.49 -7.05 7.95
CA VAL A 124 -1.26 -5.98 6.98
C VAL A 124 -1.40 -4.65 7.71
N GLU A 125 -0.44 -3.76 7.53
CA GLU A 125 -0.45 -2.46 8.15
C GLU A 125 -0.34 -1.38 7.08
N ALA A 126 -1.05 -0.27 7.26
CA ALA A 126 -0.98 0.85 6.34
C ALA A 126 0.04 1.86 6.84
N VAL A 127 0.91 2.31 5.94
CA VAL A 127 1.89 3.36 6.24
C VAL A 127 1.75 4.43 5.16
N PRO A 128 2.23 5.64 5.37
CA PRO A 128 2.07 6.68 4.35
C PRO A 128 2.69 6.27 3.02
N MET A 129 2.00 6.53 1.92
CA MET A 129 2.54 6.30 0.59
C MET A 129 3.61 7.34 0.32
N PRO A 130 4.77 6.97 -0.24
CA PRO A 130 5.75 7.97 -0.65
C PRO A 130 5.09 8.99 -1.56
N SER A 131 5.22 10.27 -1.26
CA SER A 131 4.53 11.31 -2.00
C SER A 131 4.93 11.33 -3.47
N GLU A 132 6.14 10.93 -3.78
CA GLU A 132 6.60 10.90 -5.17
C GLU A 132 5.89 9.82 -5.99
N TRP A 133 5.24 8.86 -5.35
CA TRP A 133 4.49 7.83 -6.06
C TRP A 133 3.08 8.27 -6.43
N LEU A 134 2.57 9.33 -5.81
CA LEU A 134 1.21 9.77 -6.08
C LEU A 134 0.92 10.03 -7.56
N PRO A 135 1.73 10.80 -8.28
CA PRO A 135 1.47 11.03 -9.69
C PRO A 135 1.55 9.74 -10.51
N TRP A 136 2.45 8.84 -10.15
CA TRP A 136 2.63 7.57 -10.83
C TRP A 136 1.38 6.69 -10.71
N VAL A 137 0.89 6.53 -9.48
CA VAL A 137 -0.30 5.71 -9.24
C VAL A 137 -1.54 6.38 -9.84
N ALA A 138 -1.64 7.70 -9.72
CA ALA A 138 -2.79 8.43 -10.24
C ALA A 138 -2.89 8.31 -11.77
N ALA A 139 -1.76 8.44 -12.47
CA ALA A 139 -1.75 8.32 -13.92
C ALA A 139 -2.15 6.91 -14.36
N PHE A 140 -1.62 5.89 -13.70
CA PHE A 140 -1.96 4.51 -14.01
C PHE A 140 -3.45 4.26 -13.76
N THR A 141 -3.95 4.73 -12.63
CA THR A 141 -5.35 4.54 -12.25
C THR A 141 -6.27 5.21 -13.26
N GLN A 142 -5.96 6.43 -13.65
CA GLN A 142 -6.78 7.16 -14.60
C GLN A 142 -6.82 6.43 -15.94
N GLN A 143 -5.73 5.85 -16.35
CA GLN A 143 -5.65 5.14 -17.63
C GLN A 143 -6.44 3.83 -17.60
N HIS A 144 -6.45 3.13 -16.49
CA HIS A 144 -7.01 1.77 -16.43
C HIS A 144 -8.30 1.63 -15.64
N LEU A 145 -8.72 2.67 -14.93
CA LEU A 145 -9.95 2.57 -14.16
C LEU A 145 -11.16 2.60 -15.08
N GLN A 146 -12.01 1.62 -14.93
CA GLN A 146 -13.23 1.57 -15.71
C GLN A 146 -14.42 1.76 -14.79
N ILE A 147 -15.02 2.92 -14.84
CA ILE A 147 -16.20 3.23 -14.06
C ILE A 147 -17.38 3.18 -14.99
N PRO A 148 -18.22 2.20 -14.86
CA PRO A 148 -19.37 2.08 -15.76
C PRO A 148 -20.43 3.13 -15.47
N GLU A 149 -20.37 4.19 -16.19
CA GLU A 149 -21.36 5.24 -16.07
C GLU A 149 -22.76 4.77 -16.23
N LYS A 150 -22.99 3.87 -17.13
CA LYS A 150 -24.30 3.33 -17.32
C LYS A 150 -24.82 2.69 -16.07
N LYS A 151 -24.01 1.95 -15.41
CA LYS A 151 -24.42 1.29 -14.22
C LYS A 151 -24.79 2.28 -13.18
N LYS A 152 -24.04 3.32 -13.02
CA LYS A 152 -24.35 4.32 -12.05
C LYS A 152 -25.69 4.94 -12.32
N ARG A 153 -25.94 5.29 -13.55
CA ARG A 153 -27.19 5.92 -13.88
C ARG A 153 -28.35 5.00 -13.63
N ARG A 154 -28.22 3.77 -13.98
CA ARG A 154 -29.32 2.87 -13.77
C ARG A 154 -29.62 2.71 -12.31
N HIS A 155 -28.63 2.68 -11.49
CA HIS A 155 -28.90 2.52 -10.09
C HIS A 155 -29.48 3.77 -9.51
N ALA A 156 -29.02 4.86 -9.94
CA ALA A 156 -29.50 6.08 -9.40
C ALA A 156 -30.98 6.24 -9.47
N PRO A 157 -31.52 6.21 -10.56
CA PRO A 157 -32.91 6.53 -10.65
C PRO A 157 -33.72 5.43 -10.17
N ALA A 158 -33.42 4.46 -10.63
CA ALA A 158 -34.18 3.44 -10.41
C ALA A 158 -34.89 3.51 -9.19
N SER A 159 -34.94 2.88 -8.76
CA SER A 159 -35.60 2.52 -7.71
C SER A 159 -36.17 3.51 -6.89
N PHE A 160 -35.55 4.15 -6.33
CA PHE A 160 -36.07 4.89 -5.35
C PHE A 160 -36.89 5.98 -5.70
N LEU A 161 -36.45 6.72 -6.50
CA LEU A 161 -37.13 7.85 -6.81
C LEU A 161 -38.48 7.52 -7.13
N GLY A 162 -38.61 6.67 -7.99
CA GLY A 162 -39.87 6.40 -8.46
C GLY A 162 -40.75 6.04 -7.37
N ALA A 163 -40.31 5.19 -6.69
CA ALA A 163 -41.15 4.64 -5.73
C ALA A 163 -41.81 5.58 -4.86
N LYS A 164 -41.17 6.48 -4.40
CA LYS A 164 -41.79 7.22 -3.48
C LYS A 164 -42.83 8.07 -3.92
N ARG A 165 -42.67 8.65 -4.91
CA ARG A 165 -43.60 9.55 -5.20
C ARG A 165 -44.88 8.96 -5.34
N ASP A 166 -44.93 7.85 -5.67
CA ASP A 166 -46.11 7.30 -5.92
C ASP A 166 -47.05 7.41 -4.89
N ASN A 167 -46.67 7.50 -3.81
CA ASN A 167 -47.57 7.47 -2.83
C ASN A 167 -48.31 8.67 -2.64
N SER A 168 -48.00 9.63 -3.20
CA SER A 168 -48.78 10.82 -2.97
C SER A 168 -50.04 10.84 -3.67
#